data_6296a5d670f72ce24e6328e02385226c
#
_entry.id   6296a5d670f72ce24e6328e02385226c
#
_cell.length_a   1.000
_cell.length_b   1.000
_cell.length_c   1.000
_cell.angle_alpha   90.00
_cell.angle_beta   90.00
_cell.angle_gamma   90.00
#
_symmetry.space_group_name_H-M   'P 1'
#
loop_
_entity.id
_entity.type
_entity.pdbx_description
1 polymer ?
#
loop_
_entity_poly.entity_id
_entity_poly.type
_entity_poly.pdbx_seq_one_letter_code
_entity_poly.pdbx_strand_id
1 'polypeptide(L)'
;MSKRFSYHNPVLILVSIVIFFSSPISLFACACGCNVFSVGGRWMMATSAGLRAFIIYDYMNQYKNWNGWRSAASDLNDDKTIRTNFYTLSMQDMVSREWGVMLEIPAWNRYFQTTDDAGNLASVIHTSLADIRVLGMYTGISEDMSTAIEFGLKLPTGPYNQSLMDRDTQIGTGTTDLLLGGYRMGDLNGWGWFSQAMWEHAFSSRDGYRPGDSFDISVGVHYDNLMSTYKIVPMVQIAASFRASDSGPSSDPVNTGYERFYISPGVEANLTQGVQLYADVRIPLFTHVTGYQLVAPTLVEFTLGYNL
;
A
#
# COMPACT_ATOMS: atom_id res chain seq x y z
N MET A 1 -63.82 -15.54 0.35
CA MET A 1 -62.53 -14.93 -0.09
C MET A 1 -61.40 -15.43 0.80
N SER A 2 -60.69 -16.44 0.35
CA SER A 2 -59.57 -17.10 1.09
C SER A 2 -58.27 -16.48 0.62
N LYS A 3 -57.56 -15.80 1.55
CA LYS A 3 -56.21 -15.30 1.32
C LYS A 3 -55.21 -16.44 1.54
N ARG A 4 -54.61 -16.94 0.47
CA ARG A 4 -53.46 -17.86 0.56
C ARG A 4 -52.20 -17.03 0.96
N PHE A 5 -51.70 -17.28 2.15
CA PHE A 5 -50.34 -16.85 2.54
C PHE A 5 -49.31 -17.81 1.90
N SER A 6 -48.48 -17.27 1.02
CA SER A 6 -47.35 -17.99 0.44
C SER A 6 -46.21 -17.98 1.48
N TYR A 7 -45.94 -19.13 2.12
CA TYR A 7 -44.77 -19.32 2.97
C TYR A 7 -43.54 -19.43 2.06
N HIS A 8 -42.72 -18.38 2.02
CA HIS A 8 -41.38 -18.47 1.43
C HIS A 8 -40.52 -19.32 2.37
N ASN A 9 -40.01 -20.41 1.86
CA ASN A 9 -39.25 -21.41 2.62
C ASN A 9 -37.91 -20.78 3.02
N PRO A 10 -37.63 -20.52 4.33
CA PRO A 10 -36.41 -19.85 4.77
C PRO A 10 -35.13 -20.63 4.41
N VAL A 11 -35.24 -21.94 4.17
CA VAL A 11 -34.13 -22.79 3.73
C VAL A 11 -33.67 -22.41 2.32
N LEU A 12 -34.60 -22.06 1.41
CA LEU A 12 -34.26 -21.63 0.04
C LEU A 12 -33.53 -20.28 0.03
N ILE A 13 -33.88 -19.35 0.94
CA ILE A 13 -33.20 -18.07 1.07
C ILE A 13 -31.79 -18.26 1.65
N LEU A 14 -31.63 -19.14 2.65
CA LEU A 14 -30.32 -19.47 3.24
C LEU A 14 -29.38 -20.16 2.23
N VAL A 15 -29.90 -21.09 1.43
CA VAL A 15 -29.14 -21.76 0.38
C VAL A 15 -28.73 -20.78 -0.73
N SER A 16 -29.59 -19.84 -1.11
CA SER A 16 -29.25 -18.80 -2.10
C SER A 16 -28.16 -17.85 -1.58
N ILE A 17 -28.16 -17.51 -0.31
CA ILE A 17 -27.12 -16.67 0.32
C ILE A 17 -25.79 -17.43 0.40
N VAL A 18 -25.80 -18.73 0.75
CA VAL A 18 -24.58 -19.56 0.80
C VAL A 18 -23.98 -19.77 -0.59
N ILE A 19 -24.79 -19.91 -1.64
CA ILE A 19 -24.30 -20.05 -3.03
C ILE A 19 -23.70 -18.72 -3.53
N PHE A 20 -24.20 -17.56 -3.07
CA PHE A 20 -23.63 -16.27 -3.44
C PHE A 20 -22.26 -16.02 -2.79
N PHE A 21 -21.97 -16.60 -1.61
CA PHE A 21 -20.68 -16.52 -0.94
C PHE A 21 -19.69 -17.63 -1.32
N SER A 22 -20.12 -18.65 -2.05
CA SER A 22 -19.27 -19.77 -2.49
C SER A 22 -18.74 -19.65 -3.92
N SER A 23 -18.98 -18.54 -4.61
CA SER A 23 -18.27 -18.27 -5.86
C SER A 23 -16.80 -18.01 -5.50
N PRO A 24 -15.81 -18.77 -6.01
CA PRO A 24 -14.42 -18.43 -5.84
C PRO A 24 -14.22 -17.09 -6.55
N ILE A 25 -14.07 -16.01 -5.78
CA ILE A 25 -13.56 -14.75 -6.30
C ILE A 25 -12.12 -15.07 -6.63
N SER A 26 -11.82 -15.23 -7.90
CA SER A 26 -10.45 -15.34 -8.39
C SER A 26 -9.81 -13.97 -8.19
N LEU A 27 -9.20 -13.75 -7.04
CA LEU A 27 -8.36 -12.60 -6.77
C LEU A 27 -7.02 -12.88 -7.44
N PHE A 28 -6.60 -12.00 -8.28
CA PHE A 28 -5.38 -12.09 -9.09
C PHE A 28 -4.46 -10.91 -8.76
N ALA A 29 -3.16 -11.08 -8.69
CA ALA A 29 -2.25 -10.12 -8.06
C ALA A 29 -0.91 -9.85 -8.80
N CYS A 30 -0.27 -8.72 -8.61
CA CYS A 30 0.90 -8.16 -9.28
C CYS A 30 2.22 -8.36 -8.53
N ALA A 31 3.33 -8.54 -9.25
CA ALA A 31 4.70 -8.61 -8.71
C ALA A 31 5.18 -7.30 -8.04
N CYS A 32 4.56 -6.17 -8.33
CA CYS A 32 4.90 -4.88 -7.74
C CYS A 32 4.26 -4.66 -6.37
N GLY A 33 4.90 -5.09 -5.29
CA GLY A 33 4.46 -4.81 -3.92
C GLY A 33 4.60 -3.34 -3.47
N CYS A 34 4.54 -2.37 -4.38
CA CYS A 34 4.83 -0.96 -4.11
C CYS A 34 3.80 -0.30 -3.21
N ASN A 35 2.54 -0.71 -3.26
CA ASN A 35 1.46 -0.12 -2.47
C ASN A 35 1.49 -0.50 -0.99
N VAL A 36 2.28 -1.49 -0.61
CA VAL A 36 2.39 -1.93 0.79
C VAL A 36 2.85 -0.82 1.76
N PHE A 37 3.44 0.25 1.22
CA PHE A 37 3.83 1.45 1.96
C PHE A 37 2.74 2.54 1.97
N SER A 38 1.61 2.34 1.28
CA SER A 38 0.51 3.33 1.21
C SER A 38 -0.21 3.54 2.54
N VAL A 39 -0.03 2.63 3.49
CA VAL A 39 -0.61 2.72 4.83
C VAL A 39 0.44 2.32 5.86
N GLY A 40 0.40 2.98 7.00
CA GLY A 40 1.28 2.66 8.14
C GLY A 40 1.96 3.90 8.69
N GLY A 41 2.23 3.85 10.00
CA GLY A 41 2.83 4.95 10.71
C GLY A 41 1.86 6.10 11.01
N ARG A 42 1.68 6.39 12.30
CA ARG A 42 0.80 7.49 12.75
C ARG A 42 1.29 8.88 12.30
N TRP A 43 2.53 9.00 11.83
CA TRP A 43 3.11 10.25 11.36
C TRP A 43 2.36 10.87 10.17
N MET A 44 1.68 10.07 9.35
CA MET A 44 0.85 10.56 8.24
C MET A 44 -0.46 11.20 8.73
N MET A 45 -0.93 10.85 9.92
CA MET A 45 -2.22 11.29 10.43
C MET A 45 -2.11 12.74 10.94
N ALA A 46 -3.03 13.60 10.50
CA ALA A 46 -3.06 15.00 10.94
C ALA A 46 -3.54 15.08 12.39
N THR A 47 -2.79 15.80 13.23
CA THR A 47 -3.13 16.04 14.63
C THR A 47 -3.33 17.52 14.96
N SER A 48 -3.01 18.40 14.02
CA SER A 48 -3.15 19.85 14.14
C SER A 48 -3.31 20.48 12.75
N ALA A 49 -3.83 21.70 12.70
CA ALA A 49 -3.76 22.54 11.51
C ALA A 49 -2.30 23.00 11.30
N GLY A 50 -1.97 23.28 10.03
CA GLY A 50 -0.66 23.75 9.61
C GLY A 50 0.01 22.84 8.57
N LEU A 51 1.17 23.29 8.11
CA LEU A 51 1.97 22.64 7.09
C LEU A 51 2.96 21.66 7.72
N ARG A 52 3.02 20.46 7.16
CA ARG A 52 3.98 19.39 7.53
C ARG A 52 4.66 18.89 6.26
N ALA A 53 5.94 18.62 6.35
CA ALA A 53 6.71 18.05 5.26
C ALA A 53 7.42 16.77 5.73
N PHE A 54 7.50 15.78 4.84
CA PHE A 54 8.13 14.49 5.12
C PHE A 54 9.06 14.09 3.98
N ILE A 55 10.21 13.56 4.35
CA ILE A 55 11.08 12.81 3.45
C ILE A 55 11.01 11.36 3.89
N ILE A 56 10.50 10.52 3.01
CA ILE A 56 10.27 9.10 3.27
C ILE A 56 11.24 8.31 2.40
N TYR A 57 11.91 7.35 3.00
CA TYR A 57 12.75 6.38 2.33
C TYR A 57 12.24 4.98 2.63
N ASP A 58 11.85 4.25 1.57
CA ASP A 58 11.47 2.84 1.68
C ASP A 58 12.43 1.98 0.89
N TYR A 59 12.71 0.80 1.43
CA TYR A 59 13.55 -0.18 0.79
C TYR A 59 12.84 -1.52 0.66
N MET A 60 12.86 -2.07 -0.57
CA MET A 60 12.31 -3.38 -0.87
C MET A 60 13.24 -4.14 -1.81
N ASN A 61 13.55 -5.39 -1.46
CA ASN A 61 14.32 -6.30 -2.31
C ASN A 61 13.57 -7.62 -2.50
N GLN A 62 12.95 -7.78 -3.67
CA GLN A 62 12.19 -8.95 -4.06
C GLN A 62 13.12 -9.88 -4.85
N TYR A 63 13.48 -11.03 -4.26
CA TYR A 63 14.38 -12.00 -4.88
C TYR A 63 13.98 -13.45 -4.59
N LYS A 64 12.95 -13.66 -3.78
CA LYS A 64 12.43 -15.00 -3.49
C LYS A 64 11.29 -15.30 -4.46
N ASN A 65 11.47 -16.29 -5.32
CA ASN A 65 10.39 -16.76 -6.17
C ASN A 65 9.32 -17.47 -5.34
N TRP A 66 8.06 -17.18 -5.61
CA TRP A 66 6.90 -17.65 -4.86
C TRP A 66 5.79 -18.08 -5.82
N ASN A 67 5.03 -19.11 -5.43
CA ASN A 67 3.83 -19.53 -6.16
C ASN A 67 2.75 -19.94 -5.16
N GLY A 68 1.58 -19.32 -5.25
CA GLY A 68 0.53 -19.50 -4.25
C GLY A 68 1.04 -19.17 -2.85
N TRP A 69 1.10 -20.18 -1.98
CA TRP A 69 1.46 -20.08 -0.57
C TRP A 69 2.92 -20.48 -0.26
N ARG A 70 3.72 -20.81 -1.25
CA ARG A 70 5.02 -21.46 -1.05
C ARG A 70 6.11 -20.83 -1.88
N SER A 71 7.34 -20.92 -1.39
CA SER A 71 8.50 -20.63 -2.22
C SER A 71 8.59 -21.60 -3.40
N ALA A 72 8.97 -21.08 -4.54
CA ALA A 72 9.16 -21.81 -5.77
C ALA A 72 10.61 -21.76 -6.22
N ALA A 73 11.02 -22.67 -7.08
CA ALA A 73 12.35 -22.66 -7.67
C ALA A 73 12.54 -21.44 -8.57
N SER A 74 13.73 -20.86 -8.58
CA SER A 74 14.02 -19.59 -9.28
C SER A 74 14.05 -19.73 -10.79
N ASP A 75 14.16 -20.92 -11.33
CA ASP A 75 14.12 -21.24 -12.76
C ASP A 75 12.70 -21.23 -13.33
N LEU A 76 11.68 -21.23 -12.47
CA LEU A 76 10.26 -21.15 -12.85
C LEU A 76 9.75 -19.72 -13.03
N ASN A 77 10.60 -18.73 -12.94
CA ASN A 77 10.29 -17.32 -13.15
C ASN A 77 11.47 -16.65 -13.87
N ASP A 78 11.20 -15.93 -14.94
CA ASP A 78 12.24 -15.22 -15.69
C ASP A 78 12.83 -14.07 -14.88
N ASP A 79 12.02 -13.40 -14.07
CA ASP A 79 12.48 -12.40 -13.12
C ASP A 79 13.30 -13.01 -12.00
N LYS A 80 14.42 -12.36 -11.68
CA LYS A 80 15.37 -12.85 -10.66
C LYS A 80 15.47 -11.93 -9.46
N THR A 81 15.44 -10.61 -9.69
CA THR A 81 15.59 -9.63 -8.62
C THR A 81 14.95 -8.30 -9.00
N ILE A 82 14.09 -7.79 -8.13
CA ILE A 82 13.57 -6.43 -8.19
C ILE A 82 13.93 -5.74 -6.88
N ARG A 83 14.93 -4.85 -6.93
CA ARG A 83 15.35 -4.07 -5.77
C ARG A 83 15.02 -2.61 -6.00
N THR A 84 14.21 -2.05 -5.11
CA THR A 84 13.76 -0.66 -5.24
C THR A 84 14.08 0.12 -3.98
N ASN A 85 14.73 1.27 -4.19
CA ASN A 85 14.81 2.36 -3.22
C ASN A 85 13.74 3.38 -3.61
N PHE A 86 12.82 3.64 -2.73
CA PHE A 86 11.76 4.63 -2.90
C PHE A 86 12.13 5.86 -2.09
N TYR A 87 12.05 7.02 -2.70
CA TYR A 87 12.23 8.32 -2.05
C TYR A 87 10.95 9.12 -2.30
N THR A 88 10.23 9.50 -1.26
CA THR A 88 9.00 10.28 -1.40
C THR A 88 9.13 11.58 -0.62
N LEU A 89 8.94 12.70 -1.31
CA LEU A 89 8.66 13.98 -0.67
C LEU A 89 7.14 14.08 -0.49
N SER A 90 6.68 14.14 0.76
CA SER A 90 5.26 14.34 1.08
C SER A 90 5.09 15.69 1.77
N MET A 91 4.09 16.44 1.37
CA MET A 91 3.67 17.70 1.98
C MET A 91 2.20 17.61 2.31
N GLN A 92 1.86 17.89 3.57
CA GLN A 92 0.51 17.87 4.08
C GLN A 92 0.20 19.24 4.69
N ASP A 93 -0.82 19.90 4.17
CA ASP A 93 -1.28 21.20 4.72
C ASP A 93 -2.73 21.07 5.18
N MET A 94 -2.91 21.14 6.49
CA MET A 94 -4.24 21.27 7.09
C MET A 94 -4.61 22.74 7.16
N VAL A 95 -5.26 23.24 6.10
CA VAL A 95 -5.72 24.64 5.95
C VAL A 95 -6.67 25.04 7.08
N SER A 96 -7.40 24.10 7.62
CA SER A 96 -8.24 24.24 8.82
C SER A 96 -8.20 22.94 9.62
N ARG A 97 -8.88 22.91 10.77
CA ARG A 97 -9.05 21.65 11.52
C ARG A 97 -9.84 20.59 10.77
N GLU A 98 -10.62 20.98 9.79
CA GLU A 98 -11.54 20.08 9.06
C GLU A 98 -11.01 19.68 7.69
N TRP A 99 -10.25 20.55 7.04
CA TRP A 99 -9.85 20.36 5.65
C TRP A 99 -8.35 20.52 5.46
N GLY A 100 -7.79 19.60 4.73
CA GLY A 100 -6.39 19.62 4.31
C GLY A 100 -6.17 19.00 2.94
N VAL A 101 -4.95 19.15 2.47
CA VAL A 101 -4.45 18.57 1.24
C VAL A 101 -3.12 17.88 1.50
N MET A 102 -2.84 16.81 0.77
CA MET A 102 -1.55 16.13 0.78
C MET A 102 -1.06 15.93 -0.64
N LEU A 103 0.21 16.21 -0.85
CA LEU A 103 0.92 16.00 -2.11
C LEU A 103 2.09 15.05 -1.86
N GLU A 104 2.18 13.97 -2.62
CA GLU A 104 3.28 13.02 -2.59
C GLU A 104 3.98 12.99 -3.94
N ILE A 105 5.30 13.22 -3.93
CA ILE A 105 6.17 13.23 -5.10
C ILE A 105 7.20 12.11 -4.93
N PRO A 106 6.92 10.89 -5.41
CA PRO A 106 7.83 9.77 -5.30
C PRO A 106 8.87 9.78 -6.42
N ALA A 107 10.10 9.40 -6.07
CA ALA A 107 11.19 9.11 -6.99
C ALA A 107 11.78 7.74 -6.65
N TRP A 108 11.90 6.86 -7.63
CA TRP A 108 12.37 5.50 -7.42
C TRP A 108 13.68 5.24 -8.14
N ASN A 109 14.57 4.50 -7.46
CA ASN A 109 15.73 3.86 -8.07
C ASN A 109 15.51 2.35 -8.02
N ARG A 110 15.25 1.75 -9.17
CA ARG A 110 14.90 0.34 -9.33
C ARG A 110 15.97 -0.41 -10.12
N TYR A 111 16.58 -1.40 -9.47
CA TYR A 111 17.34 -2.45 -10.12
C TYR A 111 16.40 -3.59 -10.49
N PHE A 112 16.41 -3.98 -11.74
CA PHE A 112 15.65 -5.11 -12.27
C PHE A 112 16.59 -6.10 -12.95
N GLN A 113 16.42 -7.39 -12.66
CA GLN A 113 17.17 -8.47 -13.28
C GLN A 113 16.21 -9.56 -13.71
N THR A 114 16.31 -9.97 -14.95
CA THR A 114 15.52 -11.01 -15.59
C THR A 114 16.38 -11.91 -16.46
N THR A 115 15.81 -13.00 -16.97
CA THR A 115 16.41 -13.89 -17.95
C THR A 115 15.84 -13.53 -19.33
N ASP A 116 16.70 -13.28 -20.32
CA ASP A 116 16.27 -13.04 -21.68
C ASP A 116 15.82 -14.33 -22.41
N ASP A 117 15.23 -14.19 -23.59
CA ASP A 117 14.74 -15.31 -24.42
C ASP A 117 15.82 -16.34 -24.77
N ALA A 118 17.09 -15.98 -24.69
CA ALA A 118 18.25 -16.87 -24.92
C ALA A 118 18.72 -17.57 -23.62
N GLY A 119 18.10 -17.27 -22.47
CA GLY A 119 18.46 -17.83 -21.17
C GLY A 119 19.62 -17.10 -20.48
N ASN A 120 20.03 -15.92 -20.97
CA ASN A 120 21.10 -15.14 -20.35
C ASN A 120 20.51 -14.15 -19.33
N LEU A 121 21.25 -13.91 -18.25
CA LEU A 121 20.89 -12.89 -17.27
C LEU A 121 21.09 -11.49 -17.85
N ALA A 122 20.02 -10.71 -17.87
CA ALA A 122 20.03 -9.30 -18.22
C ALA A 122 19.63 -8.46 -16.99
N SER A 123 20.17 -7.26 -16.86
CA SER A 123 19.79 -6.36 -15.76
C SER A 123 19.85 -4.89 -16.19
N VAL A 124 19.04 -4.08 -15.52
CA VAL A 124 18.96 -2.64 -15.73
C VAL A 124 18.74 -1.91 -14.42
N ILE A 125 19.15 -0.65 -14.36
CA ILE A 125 18.80 0.28 -13.30
C ILE A 125 18.07 1.46 -13.94
N HIS A 126 16.84 1.71 -13.47
CA HIS A 126 16.10 2.91 -13.83
C HIS A 126 15.90 3.80 -12.60
N THR A 127 16.08 5.10 -12.81
CA THR A 127 15.82 6.12 -11.79
C THR A 127 14.94 7.20 -12.39
N SER A 128 13.78 7.43 -11.81
CA SER A 128 12.85 8.46 -12.28
C SER A 128 11.84 8.85 -11.19
N LEU A 129 11.13 9.95 -11.41
CA LEU A 129 9.90 10.21 -10.69
C LEU A 129 8.90 9.09 -10.99
N ALA A 130 8.11 8.72 -10.00
CA ALA A 130 6.99 7.80 -10.13
C ALA A 130 5.66 8.58 -10.25
N ASP A 131 4.54 7.90 -10.07
CA ASP A 131 3.23 8.53 -10.18
C ASP A 131 2.94 9.40 -8.97
N ILE A 132 2.72 10.71 -9.19
CA ILE A 132 2.43 11.70 -8.16
C ILE A 132 1.01 11.44 -7.61
N ARG A 133 0.85 11.59 -6.27
CA ARG A 133 -0.43 11.48 -5.58
C ARG A 133 -0.84 12.83 -5.02
N VAL A 134 -2.12 13.18 -5.20
CA VAL A 134 -2.75 14.37 -4.64
C VAL A 134 -4.01 13.95 -3.90
N LEU A 135 -4.07 14.21 -2.59
CA LEU A 135 -5.18 13.83 -1.75
C LEU A 135 -5.79 15.04 -1.06
N GLY A 136 -7.11 15.07 -0.97
CA GLY A 136 -7.85 15.89 -0.03
C GLY A 136 -8.08 15.10 1.25
N MET A 137 -8.11 15.80 2.38
CA MET A 137 -8.32 15.21 3.70
C MET A 137 -9.48 15.93 4.39
N TYR A 138 -10.41 15.18 4.96
CA TYR A 138 -11.50 15.71 5.77
C TYR A 138 -11.49 15.09 7.16
N THR A 139 -11.20 15.90 8.17
CA THR A 139 -11.09 15.52 9.58
C THR A 139 -12.23 16.03 10.45
N GLY A 140 -13.22 16.72 9.85
CA GLY A 140 -14.38 17.30 10.57
C GLY A 140 -15.37 16.28 11.17
N ILE A 141 -15.04 14.98 11.09
CA ILE A 141 -15.83 13.88 11.71
C ILE A 141 -15.66 13.88 13.23
N SER A 142 -14.48 14.28 13.73
CA SER A 142 -14.16 14.32 15.15
C SER A 142 -13.58 15.67 15.55
N GLU A 143 -13.85 16.12 16.79
CA GLU A 143 -13.37 17.42 17.28
C GLU A 143 -11.85 17.47 17.47
N ASP A 144 -11.19 16.33 17.63
CA ASP A 144 -9.76 16.17 17.87
C ASP A 144 -8.94 15.76 16.65
N MET A 145 -9.55 15.76 15.45
CA MET A 145 -8.97 15.29 14.19
C MET A 145 -8.58 13.79 14.21
N SER A 146 -9.07 13.02 15.18
CA SER A 146 -8.74 11.60 15.34
C SER A 146 -9.33 10.70 14.25
N THR A 147 -10.21 11.24 13.43
CA THR A 147 -10.86 10.52 12.32
C THR A 147 -10.80 11.34 11.04
N ALA A 148 -10.31 10.75 9.95
CA ALA A 148 -10.28 11.39 8.64
C ALA A 148 -10.81 10.49 7.54
N ILE A 149 -11.36 11.13 6.51
CA ILE A 149 -11.54 10.56 5.17
C ILE A 149 -10.50 11.19 4.25
N GLU A 150 -9.89 10.36 3.43
CA GLU A 150 -8.90 10.74 2.43
C GLU A 150 -9.42 10.37 1.04
N PHE A 151 -9.30 11.28 0.09
CA PHE A 151 -9.75 11.06 -1.28
C PHE A 151 -8.87 11.82 -2.26
N GLY A 152 -8.54 11.22 -3.38
CA GLY A 152 -7.62 11.86 -4.29
C GLY A 152 -7.36 11.09 -5.57
N LEU A 153 -6.29 11.49 -6.23
CA LEU A 153 -5.86 10.92 -7.50
C LEU A 153 -4.37 10.59 -7.47
N LYS A 154 -4.02 9.45 -8.06
CA LYS A 154 -2.67 9.15 -8.52
C LYS A 154 -2.60 9.56 -10.00
N LEU A 155 -1.61 10.35 -10.37
CA LEU A 155 -1.42 10.92 -11.70
C LEU A 155 -0.33 10.15 -12.46
N PRO A 156 -0.48 9.85 -13.75
CA PRO A 156 0.45 9.04 -14.54
C PRO A 156 1.71 9.83 -14.94
N THR A 157 2.48 10.26 -13.97
CA THR A 157 3.70 11.08 -14.18
C THR A 157 4.96 10.24 -14.32
N GLY A 158 4.94 9.00 -13.83
CA GLY A 158 6.05 8.06 -13.93
C GLY A 158 6.14 7.38 -15.31
N PRO A 159 7.36 7.01 -15.75
CA PRO A 159 7.53 6.25 -16.99
C PRO A 159 6.98 4.82 -16.82
N TYR A 160 6.30 4.35 -17.86
CA TYR A 160 5.63 3.04 -17.88
C TYR A 160 6.04 2.13 -19.04
N ASN A 161 7.11 2.51 -19.76
CA ASN A 161 7.62 1.80 -20.94
C ASN A 161 9.16 1.74 -20.98
N GLN A 162 9.77 1.61 -19.81
CA GLN A 162 11.23 1.49 -19.69
C GLN A 162 11.68 0.11 -20.20
N SER A 163 12.85 0.09 -20.86
CA SER A 163 13.40 -1.12 -21.45
C SER A 163 13.77 -2.19 -20.43
N LEU A 164 13.69 -3.45 -20.80
CA LEU A 164 14.00 -4.64 -20.01
C LEU A 164 13.10 -4.85 -18.76
N MET A 165 12.06 -4.07 -18.58
CA MET A 165 11.13 -4.20 -17.48
C MET A 165 9.76 -4.60 -17.99
N ASP A 166 9.15 -5.56 -17.32
CA ASP A 166 7.78 -5.95 -17.59
C ASP A 166 6.80 -4.83 -17.28
N ARG A 167 5.63 -4.90 -17.88
CA ARG A 167 4.65 -3.81 -17.78
C ARG A 167 4.18 -3.55 -16.35
N ASP A 168 4.07 -4.59 -15.53
CA ASP A 168 3.68 -4.55 -14.12
C ASP A 168 4.84 -4.18 -13.19
N THR A 169 6.09 -4.25 -13.65
CA THR A 169 7.29 -3.89 -12.89
C THR A 169 7.78 -2.46 -13.14
N GLN A 170 7.13 -1.72 -14.05
CA GLN A 170 7.47 -0.33 -14.39
C GLN A 170 7.39 0.62 -13.19
N ILE A 171 8.08 1.76 -13.25
CA ILE A 171 8.07 2.77 -12.18
C ILE A 171 6.72 3.49 -12.13
N GLY A 172 6.14 3.83 -13.27
CA GLY A 172 4.80 4.39 -13.38
C GLY A 172 3.80 3.40 -13.96
N THR A 173 2.53 3.57 -13.65
CA THR A 173 1.44 2.74 -14.21
C THR A 173 0.94 3.25 -15.54
N GLY A 174 1.12 4.56 -15.82
CA GLY A 174 0.57 5.24 -16.99
C GLY A 174 -0.94 5.47 -16.88
N THR A 175 -1.58 5.15 -15.74
CA THR A 175 -3.02 5.33 -15.50
C THR A 175 -3.27 6.41 -14.46
N THR A 176 -4.44 7.06 -14.55
CA THR A 176 -4.95 7.90 -13.46
C THR A 176 -5.83 7.02 -12.58
N ASP A 177 -5.52 6.99 -11.29
CA ASP A 177 -6.19 6.11 -10.34
C ASP A 177 -6.88 6.94 -9.25
N LEU A 178 -8.08 6.50 -8.85
CA LEU A 178 -8.81 7.03 -7.71
C LEU A 178 -8.19 6.48 -6.43
N LEU A 179 -7.99 7.35 -5.46
CA LEU A 179 -7.55 7.03 -4.11
C LEU A 179 -8.70 7.35 -3.14
N LEU A 180 -9.13 6.36 -2.36
CA LEU A 180 -10.11 6.54 -1.29
C LEU A 180 -9.60 5.84 -0.04
N GLY A 181 -9.53 6.58 1.05
CA GLY A 181 -9.01 6.05 2.29
C GLY A 181 -9.50 6.81 3.51
N GLY A 182 -8.82 6.57 4.59
CA GLY A 182 -9.05 7.26 5.85
C GLY A 182 -8.32 6.60 7.01
N TYR A 183 -8.34 7.31 8.13
CA TYR A 183 -7.73 6.83 9.36
C TYR A 183 -8.60 7.11 10.57
N ARG A 184 -8.34 6.36 11.63
CA ARG A 184 -8.82 6.63 12.97
C ARG A 184 -7.73 6.31 13.99
N MET A 185 -7.61 7.16 15.00
CA MET A 185 -6.66 6.99 16.09
C MET A 185 -7.31 7.35 17.43
N GLY A 186 -6.69 6.94 18.52
CA GLY A 186 -7.13 7.27 19.87
C GLY A 186 -6.09 6.85 20.90
N ASP A 187 -6.23 7.41 22.10
CA ASP A 187 -5.32 7.20 23.23
C ASP A 187 -6.06 6.78 24.48
N LEU A 188 -5.45 5.91 25.27
CA LEU A 188 -5.95 5.48 26.56
C LEU A 188 -4.80 5.18 27.52
N ASN A 189 -4.67 5.98 28.60
CA ASN A 189 -3.71 5.75 29.68
C ASN A 189 -2.24 5.60 29.21
N GLY A 190 -1.81 6.42 28.23
CA GLY A 190 -0.45 6.40 27.69
C GLY A 190 -0.19 5.29 26.67
N TRP A 191 -1.21 4.54 26.31
CA TRP A 191 -1.24 3.69 25.13
C TRP A 191 -2.10 4.33 24.06
N GLY A 192 -1.60 4.42 22.85
CA GLY A 192 -2.37 4.86 21.72
C GLY A 192 -2.57 3.73 20.73
N TRP A 193 -3.56 3.89 19.89
CA TRP A 193 -3.85 3.00 18.78
C TRP A 193 -4.19 3.82 17.54
N PHE A 194 -3.97 3.23 16.38
CA PHE A 194 -4.37 3.82 15.11
C PHE A 194 -4.81 2.72 14.13
N SER A 195 -5.61 3.11 13.17
CA SER A 195 -5.96 2.33 12.01
C SER A 195 -6.01 3.22 10.79
N GLN A 196 -5.55 2.72 9.65
CA GLN A 196 -5.59 3.42 8.36
C GLN A 196 -5.94 2.41 7.28
N ALA A 197 -6.70 2.84 6.27
CA ALA A 197 -6.98 2.06 5.09
C ALA A 197 -6.93 2.95 3.84
N MET A 198 -6.51 2.36 2.70
CA MET A 198 -6.48 3.02 1.41
C MET A 198 -6.90 2.02 0.32
N TRP A 199 -7.80 2.45 -0.54
CA TRP A 199 -8.19 1.75 -1.75
C TRP A 199 -7.75 2.57 -2.96
N GLU A 200 -7.16 1.88 -3.94
CA GLU A 200 -6.69 2.47 -5.19
C GLU A 200 -7.36 1.75 -6.37
N HIS A 201 -7.93 2.53 -7.29
CA HIS A 201 -8.68 2.03 -8.45
C HIS A 201 -8.30 2.78 -9.71
N ALA A 202 -7.80 2.09 -10.71
CA ALA A 202 -7.47 2.67 -12.00
C ALA A 202 -8.73 2.98 -12.83
N PHE A 203 -8.89 4.25 -13.25
CA PHE A 203 -10.05 4.65 -14.06
C PHE A 203 -10.00 4.10 -15.48
N SER A 204 -8.81 3.87 -16.03
CA SER A 204 -8.62 3.50 -17.44
C SER A 204 -7.45 2.55 -17.60
N SER A 205 -7.31 1.98 -18.80
CA SER A 205 -6.12 1.28 -19.25
C SER A 205 -5.19 2.22 -20.02
N ARG A 206 -3.89 1.91 -20.02
CA ARG A 206 -2.88 2.58 -20.83
C ARG A 206 -2.11 1.57 -21.65
N ASP A 207 -2.14 1.71 -23.00
CA ASP A 207 -1.47 0.82 -23.94
C ASP A 207 -1.80 -0.67 -23.71
N GLY A 208 -3.09 -0.95 -23.45
CA GLY A 208 -3.57 -2.31 -23.21
C GLY A 208 -3.27 -2.87 -21.81
N TYR A 209 -2.80 -2.05 -20.87
CA TYR A 209 -2.55 -2.43 -19.49
C TYR A 209 -3.42 -1.61 -18.53
N ARG A 210 -4.05 -2.29 -17.58
CA ARG A 210 -4.75 -1.69 -16.45
C ARG A 210 -4.30 -2.38 -15.17
N PRO A 211 -3.73 -1.64 -14.20
CA PRO A 211 -3.36 -2.20 -12.90
C PRO A 211 -4.59 -2.70 -12.16
N GLY A 212 -4.43 -3.78 -11.43
CA GLY A 212 -5.46 -4.31 -10.55
C GLY A 212 -5.73 -3.37 -9.38
N ASP A 213 -6.97 -3.35 -8.91
CA ASP A 213 -7.35 -2.60 -7.70
C ASP A 213 -6.51 -3.07 -6.52
N SER A 214 -6.12 -2.14 -5.65
CA SER A 214 -5.46 -2.47 -4.39
C SER A 214 -6.25 -1.98 -3.18
N PHE A 215 -6.11 -2.69 -2.08
CA PHE A 215 -6.63 -2.32 -0.78
C PHE A 215 -5.58 -2.61 0.28
N ASP A 216 -5.16 -1.57 0.96
CA ASP A 216 -4.17 -1.62 2.02
C ASP A 216 -4.80 -1.17 3.33
N ILE A 217 -4.50 -1.89 4.42
CA ILE A 217 -4.98 -1.55 5.77
C ILE A 217 -3.86 -1.79 6.77
N SER A 218 -3.75 -0.91 7.76
CA SER A 218 -2.91 -1.11 8.93
C SER A 218 -3.65 -0.81 10.22
N VAL A 219 -3.30 -1.54 11.27
CA VAL A 219 -3.75 -1.31 12.65
C VAL A 219 -2.54 -1.41 13.54
N GLY A 220 -2.31 -0.40 14.37
CA GLY A 220 -1.15 -0.34 15.25
C GLY A 220 -1.47 0.14 16.64
N VAL A 221 -0.56 -0.17 17.55
CA VAL A 221 -0.55 0.34 18.93
C VAL A 221 0.82 0.94 19.23
N HIS A 222 0.84 1.96 20.05
CA HIS A 222 2.06 2.65 20.47
C HIS A 222 2.02 3.00 21.96
N TYR A 223 3.19 3.28 22.54
CA TYR A 223 3.33 3.58 23.95
C TYR A 223 3.97 4.95 24.15
N ASP A 224 3.18 5.96 24.56
CA ASP A 224 3.58 7.36 24.61
C ASP A 224 4.33 7.76 25.90
N ASN A 225 4.25 6.95 26.96
CA ASN A 225 4.85 7.31 28.25
C ASN A 225 6.38 7.46 28.21
N LEU A 226 7.06 6.93 27.21
CA LEU A 226 8.50 7.11 27.02
C LEU A 226 8.85 8.44 26.35
N MET A 227 7.88 9.14 25.77
CA MET A 227 8.09 10.42 25.07
C MET A 227 8.64 11.50 25.98
N SER A 228 8.15 11.60 27.21
CA SER A 228 8.57 12.63 28.17
C SER A 228 10.04 12.48 28.59
N THR A 229 10.54 11.26 28.74
CA THR A 229 11.87 10.96 29.27
C THR A 229 12.89 10.73 28.16
N TYR A 230 12.54 9.92 27.16
CA TYR A 230 13.48 9.45 26.13
C TYR A 230 13.21 10.03 24.74
N LYS A 231 12.13 10.80 24.57
CA LYS A 231 11.69 11.37 23.29
C LYS A 231 11.40 10.33 22.21
N ILE A 232 11.04 9.11 22.63
CA ILE A 232 10.71 7.99 21.74
C ILE A 232 9.33 7.43 22.02
N VAL A 233 8.70 6.90 20.96
CA VAL A 233 7.41 6.20 20.99
C VAL A 233 7.58 4.86 20.27
N PRO A 234 7.80 3.77 20.99
CA PRO A 234 7.79 2.43 20.39
C PRO A 234 6.38 2.07 19.94
N MET A 235 6.30 1.38 18.81
CA MET A 235 5.03 0.93 18.24
C MET A 235 5.15 -0.44 17.59
N VAL A 236 4.01 -1.08 17.40
CA VAL A 236 3.88 -2.26 16.56
C VAL A 236 2.57 -2.18 15.79
N GLN A 237 2.61 -2.56 14.53
CA GLN A 237 1.43 -2.60 13.68
C GLN A 237 1.31 -3.92 12.92
N ILE A 238 0.10 -4.27 12.57
CA ILE A 238 -0.23 -5.29 11.59
C ILE A 238 -0.71 -4.56 10.35
N ALA A 239 -0.11 -4.85 9.21
CA ALA A 239 -0.54 -4.34 7.91
C ALA A 239 -0.98 -5.49 7.02
N ALA A 240 -2.01 -5.26 6.21
CA ALA A 240 -2.46 -6.18 5.19
C ALA A 240 -2.57 -5.43 3.86
N SER A 241 -2.08 -6.07 2.79
CA SER A 241 -2.08 -5.52 1.44
C SER A 241 -2.69 -6.56 0.50
N PHE A 242 -3.71 -6.14 -0.22
CA PHE A 242 -4.45 -6.93 -1.20
C PHE A 242 -4.37 -6.23 -2.54
N ARG A 243 -4.12 -6.98 -3.59
CA ARG A 243 -4.15 -6.44 -4.94
C ARG A 243 -4.79 -7.44 -5.89
N ALA A 244 -5.73 -6.98 -6.69
CA ALA A 244 -6.34 -7.75 -7.77
C ALA A 244 -5.37 -7.93 -8.95
N SER A 245 -5.57 -8.90 -9.84
CA SER A 245 -4.80 -9.04 -11.09
C SER A 245 -4.88 -7.81 -11.96
N ASP A 246 -3.79 -7.57 -12.62
CA ASP A 246 -3.76 -6.65 -13.73
C ASP A 246 -4.61 -7.20 -14.89
N SER A 247 -5.08 -6.32 -15.74
CA SER A 247 -5.98 -6.67 -16.83
C SER A 247 -5.63 -5.97 -18.13
N GLY A 248 -6.10 -6.56 -19.24
CA GLY A 248 -5.85 -6.03 -20.57
C GLY A 248 -4.83 -6.86 -21.37
N PRO A 249 -4.74 -6.65 -22.68
CA PRO A 249 -3.91 -7.47 -23.58
C PRO A 249 -2.39 -7.33 -23.36
N SER A 250 -1.94 -6.28 -22.69
CA SER A 250 -0.51 -6.07 -22.36
C SER A 250 -0.22 -6.37 -20.88
N SER A 251 -1.09 -7.07 -20.17
CA SER A 251 -0.90 -7.50 -18.80
C SER A 251 -0.59 -8.99 -18.72
N ASP A 252 -0.01 -9.43 -17.59
CA ASP A 252 0.14 -10.83 -17.23
C ASP A 252 -0.79 -11.17 -16.05
N PRO A 253 -2.09 -11.41 -16.28
CA PRO A 253 -3.04 -11.65 -15.20
C PRO A 253 -2.81 -12.97 -14.47
N VAL A 254 -2.06 -13.92 -15.03
CA VAL A 254 -1.79 -15.21 -14.40
C VAL A 254 -0.64 -15.19 -13.42
N ASN A 255 0.22 -14.15 -13.47
CA ASN A 255 1.35 -13.97 -12.59
C ASN A 255 1.30 -12.64 -11.84
N THR A 256 0.13 -12.00 -11.76
CA THR A 256 -0.06 -10.75 -11.04
C THR A 256 -1.15 -10.88 -9.98
N GLY A 257 -1.03 -10.20 -8.80
CA GLY A 257 -1.93 -10.22 -7.66
C GLY A 257 -1.43 -10.89 -6.42
N TYR A 258 -1.83 -10.37 -5.25
CA TYR A 258 -1.36 -10.92 -4.00
C TYR A 258 -2.26 -10.57 -2.80
N GLU A 259 -2.10 -11.36 -1.76
CA GLU A 259 -2.56 -11.10 -0.41
C GLU A 259 -1.37 -11.22 0.53
N ARG A 260 -1.05 -10.18 1.28
CA ARG A 260 0.12 -10.14 2.16
C ARG A 260 -0.24 -9.55 3.51
N PHE A 261 0.25 -10.18 4.57
CA PHE A 261 0.12 -9.69 5.95
C PHE A 261 1.50 -9.51 6.54
N TYR A 262 1.70 -8.42 7.26
CA TYR A 262 2.96 -8.04 7.86
C TYR A 262 2.77 -7.73 9.35
N ILE A 263 3.80 -8.01 10.14
CA ILE A 263 4.00 -7.37 11.42
C ILE A 263 5.12 -6.34 11.27
N SER A 264 4.91 -5.16 11.83
CA SER A 264 5.83 -4.04 11.71
C SER A 264 6.15 -3.45 13.08
N PRO A 265 7.20 -3.93 13.75
CA PRO A 265 7.78 -3.18 14.86
C PRO A 265 8.42 -1.88 14.34
N GLY A 266 8.17 -0.79 15.04
CA GLY A 266 8.66 0.54 14.68
C GLY A 266 8.91 1.43 15.88
N VAL A 267 9.52 2.57 15.63
CA VAL A 267 9.79 3.59 16.62
C VAL A 267 9.66 4.99 15.99
N GLU A 268 9.02 5.88 16.72
CA GLU A 268 9.03 7.33 16.44
C GLU A 268 9.92 8.02 17.46
N ALA A 269 10.69 9.02 17.04
CA ALA A 269 11.51 9.84 17.91
C ALA A 269 11.31 11.33 17.58
N ASN A 270 11.08 12.14 18.60
CA ASN A 270 11.03 13.59 18.50
C ASN A 270 12.40 14.18 18.86
N LEU A 271 13.17 14.62 17.86
CA LEU A 271 14.56 15.10 18.04
C LEU A 271 14.60 16.51 18.60
N THR A 272 13.82 17.43 18.02
CA THR A 272 13.71 18.83 18.42
C THR A 272 12.28 19.30 18.20
N GLN A 273 11.99 20.58 18.53
CA GLN A 273 10.68 21.13 18.20
C GLN A 273 10.42 21.04 16.68
N GLY A 274 9.38 20.33 16.31
CA GLY A 274 8.93 20.16 14.93
C GLY A 274 9.64 19.06 14.14
N VAL A 275 10.77 18.48 14.59
CA VAL A 275 11.50 17.42 13.86
C VAL A 275 11.16 16.04 14.43
N GLN A 276 10.63 15.16 13.59
CA GLN A 276 10.26 13.79 13.94
C GLN A 276 11.02 12.80 13.05
N LEU A 277 11.47 11.71 13.63
CA LEU A 277 11.98 10.54 12.93
C LEU A 277 11.05 9.36 13.18
N TYR A 278 10.79 8.60 12.14
CA TYR A 278 10.11 7.32 12.22
C TYR A 278 10.93 6.26 11.51
N ALA A 279 10.93 5.03 12.04
CA ALA A 279 11.49 3.87 11.37
C ALA A 279 10.68 2.63 11.72
N ASP A 280 10.44 1.78 10.73
CA ASP A 280 9.88 0.45 10.92
C ASP A 280 10.54 -0.62 10.04
N VAL A 281 10.27 -1.87 10.40
CA VAL A 281 10.67 -3.04 9.61
C VAL A 281 9.43 -3.92 9.42
N ARG A 282 8.98 -4.09 8.19
CA ARG A 282 7.82 -4.93 7.85
C ARG A 282 8.27 -6.36 7.57
N ILE A 283 7.83 -7.29 8.41
CA ILE A 283 8.15 -8.71 8.33
C ILE A 283 6.90 -9.45 7.86
N PRO A 284 6.94 -10.16 6.71
CA PRO A 284 5.80 -10.91 6.23
C PRO A 284 5.44 -12.04 7.20
N LEU A 285 4.18 -12.06 7.65
CA LEU A 285 3.58 -13.16 8.40
C LEU A 285 2.93 -14.17 7.47
N PHE A 286 2.40 -13.67 6.37
CA PHE A 286 1.65 -14.43 5.39
C PHE A 286 1.83 -13.80 4.01
N THR A 287 1.99 -14.66 3.00
CA THR A 287 2.08 -14.26 1.60
C THR A 287 1.39 -15.29 0.74
N HIS A 288 0.42 -14.84 -0.04
CA HIS A 288 -0.19 -15.58 -1.12
C HIS A 288 -0.04 -14.75 -2.39
N VAL A 289 0.38 -15.38 -3.48
CA VAL A 289 0.52 -14.73 -4.78
C VAL A 289 -0.16 -15.58 -5.86
N THR A 290 -0.64 -14.95 -6.92
CA THR A 290 -1.14 -15.66 -8.10
C THR A 290 0.02 -15.96 -9.03
N GLY A 291 0.14 -17.22 -9.46
CA GLY A 291 1.24 -17.64 -10.33
C GLY A 291 2.62 -17.47 -9.70
N TYR A 292 3.60 -17.16 -10.52
CA TYR A 292 4.99 -17.00 -10.10
C TYR A 292 5.34 -15.51 -9.92
N GLN A 293 5.68 -15.11 -8.71
CA GLN A 293 6.05 -13.74 -8.39
C GLN A 293 7.26 -13.66 -7.47
N LEU A 294 8.03 -12.59 -7.58
CA LEU A 294 9.07 -12.28 -6.61
C LEU A 294 8.48 -11.64 -5.36
N VAL A 295 8.95 -12.07 -4.19
CA VAL A 295 8.57 -11.51 -2.90
C VAL A 295 9.80 -11.02 -2.13
N ALA A 296 9.61 -9.95 -1.36
CA ALA A 296 10.61 -9.43 -0.45
C ALA A 296 10.49 -10.12 0.92
N PRO A 297 11.58 -10.61 1.50
CA PRO A 297 11.56 -11.20 2.84
C PRO A 297 11.36 -10.16 3.94
N THR A 298 11.68 -8.92 3.67
CA THR A 298 11.61 -7.82 4.64
C THR A 298 11.56 -6.50 3.88
N LEU A 299 10.79 -5.56 4.40
CA LEU A 299 10.72 -4.18 3.91
C LEU A 299 11.14 -3.25 5.04
N VAL A 300 11.67 -2.09 4.71
CA VAL A 300 12.14 -1.10 5.70
C VAL A 300 11.63 0.27 5.31
N GLU A 301 11.17 1.04 6.27
CA GLU A 301 10.77 2.44 6.12
C GLU A 301 11.55 3.33 7.07
N PHE A 302 11.99 4.50 6.58
CA PHE A 302 12.52 5.61 7.38
C PHE A 302 11.85 6.90 6.94
N THR A 303 11.35 7.66 7.91
CA THR A 303 10.70 8.95 7.64
C THR A 303 11.31 10.04 8.50
N LEU A 304 11.67 11.15 7.86
CA LEU A 304 12.01 12.41 8.51
C LEU A 304 10.86 13.39 8.30
N GLY A 305 10.19 13.79 9.36
CA GLY A 305 9.10 14.75 9.35
C GLY A 305 9.51 16.09 9.94
N TYR A 306 8.92 17.17 9.41
CA TYR A 306 9.05 18.51 9.94
C TYR A 306 7.69 19.21 9.97
N ASN A 307 7.34 19.76 11.14
CA ASN A 307 6.16 20.61 11.32
C ASN A 307 6.60 22.07 11.18
N LEU A 308 5.98 22.80 10.22
CA LEU A 308 6.25 24.20 9.90
C LEU A 308 5.35 25.17 10.67
#